data_426aa526e978886646230b248c615546
#
_entry.id   426aa526e978886646230b248c615546
#
_cell.length_a   1.000
_cell.length_b   1.000
_cell.length_c   1.000
_cell.angle_alpha   90.00
_cell.angle_beta   90.00
_cell.angle_gamma   90.00
#
_symmetry.space_group_name_H-M   'P 1'
#
loop_
_entity.id
_entity.type
_entity.pdbx_description
1 polymer ?
#
loop_
_entity_poly.entity_id
_entity_poly.type
_entity_poly.pdbx_seq_one_letter_code
_entity_poly.pdbx_strand_id
1 'polypeptide(L)'
;MDAIFEQNRNSLFSSYQNLQQAQAQMEELSRSASPDEGALFVQIDRVAQARAELEKANTHYLLQLRKEMDADQIKRLEKASK
;
A
#
# COMPACT_ATOMS: atom_id res chain seq x y z
N MET A 1 -2.77 18.04 6.30
CA MET A 1 -1.75 17.03 5.95
C MET A 1 -1.69 15.92 6.97
N ASP A 2 -1.51 16.28 8.22
CA ASP A 2 -1.37 15.28 9.28
C ASP A 2 -2.60 14.39 9.42
N ALA A 3 -3.80 14.95 9.24
CA ALA A 3 -5.03 14.19 9.35
C ALA A 3 -5.14 13.10 8.28
N ILE A 4 -4.72 13.39 7.05
CA ILE A 4 -4.75 12.43 5.96
C ILE A 4 -3.74 11.32 6.22
N PHE A 5 -2.54 11.67 6.67
CA PHE A 5 -1.52 10.69 7.01
C PHE A 5 -2.01 9.77 8.14
N GLU A 6 -2.59 10.35 9.20
CA GLU A 6 -3.09 9.58 10.32
C GLU A 6 -4.21 8.62 9.91
N GLN A 7 -5.11 9.06 9.01
CA GLN A 7 -6.20 8.21 8.52
C GLN A 7 -5.69 7.01 7.73
N ASN A 8 -4.57 7.16 7.03
CA ASN A 8 -4.05 6.11 6.16
C ASN A 8 -2.89 5.32 6.75
N ARG A 9 -2.31 5.82 7.83
CA ARG A 9 -1.11 5.24 8.45
C ARG A 9 -1.27 3.76 8.79
N ASN A 10 -2.36 3.41 9.49
CA ASN A 10 -2.57 2.04 9.91
C ASN A 10 -2.79 1.11 8.72
N SER A 11 -3.53 1.58 7.72
CA SER A 11 -3.79 0.81 6.52
C SER A 11 -2.52 0.54 5.73
N LEU A 12 -1.69 1.57 5.54
CA LEU A 12 -0.41 1.45 4.84
C LEU A 12 0.53 0.52 5.60
N PHE A 13 0.62 0.69 6.91
CA PHE A 13 1.49 -0.11 7.75
C PHE A 13 1.08 -1.58 7.74
N SER A 14 -0.21 -1.86 7.90
CA SER A 14 -0.74 -3.22 7.88
C SER A 14 -0.51 -3.89 6.54
N SER A 15 -0.75 -3.17 5.44
CA SER A 15 -0.54 -3.70 4.09
C SER A 15 0.92 -4.01 3.84
N TYR A 16 1.82 -3.16 4.32
CA TYR A 16 3.25 -3.36 4.19
C TYR A 16 3.70 -4.59 4.98
N GLN A 17 3.23 -4.74 6.22
CA GLN A 17 3.55 -5.90 7.05
C GLN A 17 3.05 -7.19 6.42
N ASN A 18 1.83 -7.18 5.90
CA ASN A 18 1.26 -8.36 5.23
C ASN A 18 2.11 -8.78 4.04
N LEU A 19 2.58 -7.82 3.25
CA LEU A 19 3.45 -8.11 2.12
C LEU A 19 4.77 -8.71 2.59
N GLN A 20 5.39 -8.13 3.62
CA GLN A 20 6.65 -8.65 4.16
C GLN A 20 6.50 -10.09 4.66
N GLN A 21 5.41 -10.38 5.38
CA GLN A 21 5.15 -11.72 5.88
C GLN A 21 4.96 -12.72 4.73
N ALA A 22 4.19 -12.33 3.72
CA ALA A 22 3.96 -13.18 2.56
C ALA A 22 5.25 -13.48 1.82
N GLN A 23 6.12 -12.48 1.67
CA GLN A 23 7.42 -12.65 1.02
C GLN A 23 8.35 -13.54 1.84
N ALA A 24 8.35 -13.39 3.16
CA ALA A 24 9.15 -14.23 4.05
C ALA A 24 8.72 -15.69 3.97
N GLN A 25 7.42 -15.94 3.94
CA GLN A 25 6.88 -17.30 3.79
C GLN A 25 7.25 -17.90 2.43
N MET A 26 7.23 -17.07 1.39
CA MET A 26 7.66 -17.50 0.06
C MET A 26 9.12 -17.94 0.07
N GLU A 27 9.99 -17.18 0.73
CA GLU A 27 11.40 -17.53 0.86
C GLU A 27 11.59 -18.87 1.57
N GLU A 28 10.87 -19.07 2.67
CA GLU A 28 10.95 -20.32 3.43
C GLU A 28 10.54 -21.52 2.58
N LEU A 29 9.44 -21.39 1.85
CA LEU A 29 8.96 -22.45 0.97
C LEU A 29 9.97 -22.75 -0.14
N SER A 30 10.63 -21.72 -0.67
CA SER A 30 11.62 -21.86 -1.73
C SER A 30 12.90 -22.52 -1.26
N ARG A 31 13.24 -22.38 0.03
CA ARG A 31 14.45 -22.97 0.61
C ARG A 31 14.31 -24.45 0.97
N SER A 32 13.11 -24.98 0.93
CA SER A 32 12.85 -26.38 1.22
C SER A 32 13.66 -27.27 0.27
N ALA A 33 14.14 -28.39 0.76
CA ALA A 33 14.90 -29.37 -0.06
C ALA A 33 14.01 -29.95 -1.16
N SER A 34 12.70 -29.99 -0.93
CA SER A 34 11.75 -30.55 -1.87
C SER A 34 10.51 -29.65 -1.91
N PRO A 35 10.60 -28.49 -2.60
CA PRO A 35 9.51 -27.53 -2.61
C PRO A 35 8.27 -28.11 -3.29
N ASP A 36 7.11 -27.89 -2.67
CA ASP A 36 5.83 -28.28 -3.25
C ASP A 36 5.38 -27.17 -4.20
N GLU A 37 5.28 -27.48 -5.48
CA GLU A 37 4.88 -26.52 -6.51
C GLU A 37 3.51 -25.92 -6.23
N GLY A 38 2.54 -26.72 -5.80
CA GLY A 38 1.21 -26.22 -5.46
C GLY A 38 1.25 -25.20 -4.32
N ALA A 39 2.03 -25.50 -3.29
CA ALA A 39 2.18 -24.57 -2.15
C ALA A 39 2.85 -23.27 -2.59
N LEU A 40 3.86 -23.37 -3.47
CA LEU A 40 4.53 -22.18 -4.02
C LEU A 40 3.56 -21.31 -4.84
N PHE A 41 2.74 -21.93 -5.67
CA PHE A 41 1.78 -21.18 -6.47
C PHE A 41 0.75 -20.45 -5.60
N VAL A 42 0.25 -21.11 -4.55
CA VAL A 42 -0.66 -20.47 -3.59
C VAL A 42 0.03 -19.29 -2.92
N GLN A 43 1.28 -19.45 -2.55
CA GLN A 43 2.04 -18.38 -1.88
C GLN A 43 2.32 -17.22 -2.81
N ILE A 44 2.60 -17.49 -4.08
CA ILE A 44 2.76 -16.45 -5.10
C ILE A 44 1.50 -15.60 -5.21
N ASP A 45 0.33 -16.25 -5.21
CA ASP A 45 -0.94 -15.53 -5.25
C ASP A 45 -1.12 -14.65 -4.00
N ARG A 46 -0.72 -15.14 -2.84
CA ARG A 46 -0.79 -14.36 -1.60
C ARG A 46 0.12 -13.14 -1.63
N VAL A 47 1.33 -13.30 -2.15
CA VAL A 47 2.27 -12.18 -2.32
C VAL A 47 1.68 -11.16 -3.29
N ALA A 48 1.14 -11.62 -4.41
CA ALA A 48 0.55 -10.74 -5.41
C ALA A 48 -0.64 -9.96 -4.83
N GLN A 49 -1.50 -10.64 -4.06
CA GLN A 49 -2.64 -9.99 -3.42
C GLN A 49 -2.19 -8.96 -2.39
N ALA A 50 -1.20 -9.30 -1.57
CA ALA A 50 -0.67 -8.38 -0.56
C ALA A 50 -0.06 -7.15 -1.21
N ARG A 51 0.65 -7.35 -2.33
CA ARG A 51 1.23 -6.23 -3.10
C ARG A 51 0.13 -5.33 -3.67
N ALA A 52 -0.92 -5.93 -4.22
CA ALA A 52 -2.05 -5.17 -4.76
C ALA A 52 -2.74 -4.36 -3.66
N GLU A 53 -2.91 -4.93 -2.47
CA GLU A 53 -3.50 -4.23 -1.33
C GLU A 53 -2.66 -3.03 -0.92
N LEU A 54 -1.34 -3.20 -0.89
CA LEU A 54 -0.43 -2.10 -0.57
C LEU A 54 -0.51 -0.99 -1.62
N GLU A 55 -0.52 -1.36 -2.90
CA GLU A 55 -0.64 -0.39 -3.98
C GLU A 55 -1.95 0.39 -3.90
N LYS A 56 -3.05 -0.30 -3.61
CA LYS A 56 -4.36 0.35 -3.45
C LYS A 56 -4.35 1.32 -2.29
N ALA A 57 -3.80 0.91 -1.14
CA ALA A 57 -3.72 1.77 0.04
C ALA A 57 -2.86 3.00 -0.25
N ASN A 58 -1.72 2.80 -0.90
CA ASN A 58 -0.81 3.89 -1.24
C ASN A 58 -1.46 4.86 -2.24
N THR A 59 -2.13 4.34 -3.26
CA THR A 59 -2.81 5.14 -4.26
C THR A 59 -3.95 5.94 -3.63
N HIS A 60 -4.71 5.32 -2.74
CA HIS A 60 -5.78 6.01 -2.02
C HIS A 60 -5.23 7.20 -1.23
N TYR A 61 -4.13 6.99 -0.52
CA TYR A 61 -3.47 8.03 0.25
C TYR A 61 -3.00 9.18 -0.64
N LEU A 62 -2.33 8.85 -1.75
CA LEU A 62 -1.82 9.86 -2.68
C LEU A 62 -2.95 10.67 -3.32
N LEU A 63 -4.07 10.02 -3.65
CA LEU A 63 -5.22 10.71 -4.22
C LEU A 63 -5.85 11.66 -3.20
N GLN A 64 -5.92 11.27 -1.93
CA GLN A 64 -6.42 12.16 -0.89
C GLN A 64 -5.52 13.38 -0.71
N LEU A 65 -4.20 13.17 -0.71
CA LEU A 65 -3.25 14.27 -0.63
C LEU A 65 -3.42 15.23 -1.81
N ARG A 66 -3.58 14.69 -3.00
CA ARG A 66 -3.74 15.49 -4.20
C ARG A 66 -4.99 16.37 -4.14
N LYS A 67 -6.10 15.80 -3.68
CA LYS A 67 -7.35 16.55 -3.51
C LYS A 67 -7.17 17.70 -2.52
N GLU A 68 -6.48 17.45 -1.42
CA GLU A 68 -6.21 18.46 -0.40
C GLU A 68 -5.34 19.58 -0.97
N MET A 69 -4.30 19.24 -1.72
CA MET A 69 -3.42 20.21 -2.36
C MET A 69 -4.17 21.06 -3.38
N ASP A 70 -5.03 20.43 -4.18
CA ASP A 70 -5.83 21.16 -5.18
C ASP A 70 -6.78 22.16 -4.52
N ALA A 71 -7.41 21.76 -3.42
CA ALA A 71 -8.28 22.63 -2.65
C ALA A 71 -7.51 23.83 -2.09
N ASP A 72 -6.31 23.60 -1.56
CA ASP A 72 -5.45 24.66 -1.03
C ASP A 72 -5.01 25.61 -2.12
N GLN A 73 -4.65 25.09 -3.29
CA GLN A 73 -4.26 25.89 -4.43
C GLN A 73 -5.40 26.78 -4.90
N ILE A 74 -6.60 26.26 -4.95
CA ILE A 74 -7.81 27.03 -5.33
C ILE A 74 -8.03 28.16 -4.33
N LYS A 75 -7.91 27.89 -3.04
CA LYS A 75 -8.06 28.91 -2.01
C LYS A 75 -7.04 30.02 -2.16
N ARG A 76 -5.79 29.66 -2.47
CA ARG A 76 -4.72 30.63 -2.68
C ARG A 76 -4.99 31.52 -3.88
N LEU A 77 -5.49 30.92 -4.96
CA LEU A 77 -5.86 31.67 -6.15
C LEU A 77 -6.99 32.66 -5.88
N GLU A 78 -8.01 32.23 -5.13
CA GLU A 78 -9.11 33.10 -4.74
C GLU A 78 -8.63 34.30 -3.93
N LYS A 79 -7.72 34.07 -2.99
CA LYS A 79 -7.13 35.14 -2.19
C LYS A 79 -6.29 36.08 -3.03
N ALA A 80 -5.56 35.55 -4.00
CA ALA A 80 -4.73 36.37 -4.87
C ALA A 80 -5.57 37.23 -5.81
N SER A 81 -6.77 36.78 -6.16
CA SER A 81 -7.67 37.50 -7.05
C SER A 81 -8.35 38.70 -6.39
N LYS A 82 -8.35 38.74 -5.09
CA LYS A 82 -8.94 39.87 -4.34
C LYS A 82 -7.93 40.96 -4.13
#